data_db03d79267a4c3d6e4213e9fe21afd46
#
_entry.id   db03d79267a4c3d6e4213e9fe21afd46
#
_cell.length_a   1.000
_cell.length_b   1.000
_cell.length_c   1.000
_cell.angle_alpha   90.00
_cell.angle_beta   90.00
_cell.angle_gamma   90.00
#
_symmetry.space_group_name_H-M   'P 1'
#
loop_
_entity.id
_entity.type
_entity.pdbx_description
1 polymer ?
#
loop_
_entity_poly.entity_id
_entity_poly.type
_entity_poly.pdbx_seq_one_letter_code
_entity_poly.pdbx_strand_id
1 'polypeptide(L)'
;MKIELYPPLSIHEIGQRENQEDSIIQWENRLFVLCDGMGGHEKGEVASQTVCQSLATWFESNINPDEPFTDNQLREAIEYAYQQLDQYADGNPKQMGTTLTLLYIHKQGVTAAHMGDSRIYHIRPKAGVLYQSRDHSLVYDLFQAGEITYEQMATYPQKNIVTRAMIPGKDNRMRPDIIHITDIQSGDFFYMCSDGMLEQMSNDELVSILSSDMSDEEKRQQLISATIQNQDNHSAWILQFNDGIKKEGYEQFVNEELTSRYNAINFIPQIMAENENADDVVIIKRVEKSRLLLQRMKEAVGIIMNK
;
A
#
# COMPACT_ATOMS: atom_id res chain seq x y z
N MET A 1 2.49 -7.81 -26.31
CA MET A 1 3.67 -6.99 -26.04
C MET A 1 4.30 -7.55 -24.78
N LYS A 2 5.61 -7.75 -24.73
CA LYS A 2 6.29 -8.27 -23.53
C LYS A 2 6.60 -7.07 -22.63
N ILE A 3 6.05 -7.05 -21.43
CA ILE A 3 6.43 -6.05 -20.42
C ILE A 3 7.76 -6.52 -19.84
N GLU A 4 8.76 -5.66 -19.89
CA GLU A 4 10.10 -5.97 -19.37
C GLU A 4 10.42 -4.99 -18.24
N LEU A 5 10.96 -5.53 -17.15
CA LEU A 5 11.56 -4.77 -16.08
C LEU A 5 13.09 -4.78 -16.26
N TYR A 6 13.75 -3.72 -15.82
CA TYR A 6 15.12 -3.87 -15.36
C TYR A 6 15.14 -4.86 -14.18
N PRO A 7 16.32 -5.45 -13.85
CA PRO A 7 16.37 -6.35 -12.69
C PRO A 7 15.75 -5.71 -11.46
N PRO A 8 14.72 -6.32 -10.85
CA PRO A 8 14.09 -5.81 -9.64
C PRO A 8 15.12 -5.66 -8.52
N LEU A 9 15.07 -4.56 -7.79
CA LEU A 9 15.89 -4.33 -6.62
C LEU A 9 15.04 -4.33 -5.36
N SER A 10 15.61 -4.80 -4.26
CA SER A 10 14.96 -4.82 -2.96
C SER A 10 15.84 -4.19 -1.88
N ILE A 11 15.16 -3.67 -0.87
CA ILE A 11 15.72 -3.31 0.44
C ILE A 11 14.97 -4.15 1.46
N HIS A 12 15.68 -4.71 2.43
CA HIS A 12 15.07 -5.53 3.49
C HIS A 12 15.98 -5.52 4.71
N GLU A 13 15.82 -4.47 5.53
CA GLU A 13 16.71 -4.15 6.63
C GLU A 13 15.94 -4.20 7.96
N ILE A 14 16.59 -4.70 8.98
CA ILE A 14 15.96 -4.90 10.31
C ILE A 14 15.80 -3.58 11.09
N GLY A 15 16.52 -2.53 10.72
CA GLY A 15 16.56 -1.29 11.49
C GLY A 15 17.14 -1.48 12.88
N GLN A 16 16.49 -0.90 13.88
CA GLN A 16 16.88 -1.01 15.30
C GLN A 16 16.03 -2.03 16.07
N ARG A 17 15.24 -2.85 15.37
CA ARG A 17 14.40 -3.89 15.97
C ARG A 17 15.19 -5.14 16.29
N GLU A 18 14.68 -5.98 17.20
CA GLU A 18 15.25 -7.30 17.51
C GLU A 18 14.84 -8.35 16.46
N ASN A 19 13.63 -8.22 15.88
CA ASN A 19 13.06 -9.14 14.91
C ASN A 19 12.75 -8.42 13.60
N GLN A 20 12.79 -9.18 12.50
CA GLN A 20 12.32 -8.72 11.19
C GLN A 20 10.88 -9.19 10.99
N GLU A 21 9.93 -8.26 11.14
CA GLU A 21 8.51 -8.53 10.97
C GLU A 21 8.03 -8.20 9.54
N ASP A 22 8.81 -7.47 8.74
CA ASP A 22 8.58 -7.29 7.32
C ASP A 22 8.87 -8.58 6.55
N SER A 23 8.14 -8.82 5.49
CA SER A 23 8.40 -9.90 4.53
C SER A 23 8.21 -9.42 3.11
N ILE A 24 9.11 -9.84 2.24
CA ILE A 24 9.05 -9.56 0.80
C ILE A 24 9.20 -10.84 -0.01
N ILE A 25 8.47 -10.95 -1.10
CA ILE A 25 8.59 -12.07 -2.03
C ILE A 25 8.32 -11.61 -3.47
N GLN A 26 8.92 -12.29 -4.43
CA GLN A 26 8.60 -12.16 -5.84
C GLN A 26 8.37 -13.52 -6.49
N TRP A 27 7.59 -13.53 -7.59
CA TRP A 27 7.44 -14.66 -8.48
C TRP A 27 7.55 -14.21 -9.94
N GLU A 28 8.43 -14.85 -10.71
CA GLU A 28 8.69 -14.65 -12.16
C GLU A 28 8.89 -13.19 -12.62
N ASN A 29 9.42 -12.32 -11.81
CA ASN A 29 9.50 -10.87 -12.08
C ASN A 29 8.14 -10.25 -12.49
N ARG A 30 7.04 -10.83 -12.03
CA ARG A 30 5.67 -10.39 -12.32
C ARG A 30 4.87 -10.10 -11.06
N LEU A 31 4.96 -10.95 -10.05
CA LEU A 31 4.36 -10.72 -8.76
C LEU A 31 5.41 -10.20 -7.79
N PHE A 32 5.06 -9.13 -7.11
CA PHE A 32 5.82 -8.55 -6.01
C PHE A 32 4.89 -8.35 -4.84
N VAL A 33 5.29 -8.84 -3.68
CA VAL A 33 4.53 -8.70 -2.44
C VAL A 33 5.45 -8.15 -1.36
N LEU A 34 4.93 -7.25 -0.56
CA LEU A 34 5.54 -6.78 0.67
C LEU A 34 4.44 -6.73 1.74
N CYS A 35 4.75 -7.30 2.88
CA CYS A 35 3.90 -7.38 4.05
C CYS A 35 4.68 -6.89 5.25
N ASP A 36 4.09 -5.99 6.04
CA ASP A 36 4.61 -5.49 7.31
C ASP A 36 3.82 -6.16 8.43
N GLY A 37 4.51 -6.96 9.22
CA GLY A 37 3.90 -7.78 10.26
C GLY A 37 3.65 -6.99 11.53
N MET A 38 2.48 -7.18 12.12
CA MET A 38 2.10 -6.56 13.38
C MET A 38 1.69 -7.60 14.40
N GLY A 39 2.14 -7.40 15.64
CA GLY A 39 1.82 -8.29 16.74
C GLY A 39 2.97 -8.37 17.75
N GLY A 40 2.70 -8.75 18.98
CA GLY A 40 3.77 -8.91 19.98
C GLY A 40 4.63 -10.14 19.70
N HIS A 41 5.96 -10.00 19.82
CA HIS A 41 6.95 -11.07 19.66
C HIS A 41 7.01 -11.61 18.20
N GLU A 42 7.17 -12.91 18.02
CA GLU A 42 7.32 -13.58 16.72
C GLU A 42 6.04 -13.60 15.84
N LYS A 43 4.93 -13.04 16.32
CA LYS A 43 3.63 -13.16 15.63
C LYS A 43 3.52 -12.28 14.39
N GLY A 44 4.13 -11.10 14.38
CA GLY A 44 4.17 -10.24 13.21
C GLY A 44 4.95 -10.89 12.07
N GLU A 45 6.13 -11.43 12.36
CA GLU A 45 6.96 -12.17 11.41
C GLU A 45 6.20 -13.35 10.79
N VAL A 46 5.54 -14.18 11.62
CA VAL A 46 4.76 -15.33 11.13
C VAL A 46 3.62 -14.87 10.22
N ALA A 47 2.94 -13.77 10.55
CA ALA A 47 1.83 -13.27 9.75
C ALA A 47 2.29 -12.78 8.38
N SER A 48 3.33 -11.94 8.32
CA SER A 48 3.85 -11.38 7.08
C SER A 48 4.44 -12.47 6.17
N GLN A 49 5.23 -13.40 6.72
CA GLN A 49 5.78 -14.53 5.97
C GLN A 49 4.68 -15.44 5.42
N THR A 50 3.67 -15.77 6.24
CA THR A 50 2.55 -16.64 5.81
C THR A 50 1.81 -16.02 4.64
N VAL A 51 1.48 -14.73 4.70
CA VAL A 51 0.76 -14.04 3.62
C VAL A 51 1.61 -13.96 2.36
N CYS A 52 2.86 -13.53 2.45
CA CYS A 52 3.79 -13.47 1.33
C CYS A 52 3.93 -14.83 0.63
N GLN A 53 4.25 -15.89 1.38
CA GLN A 53 4.44 -17.22 0.84
C GLN A 53 3.17 -17.78 0.22
N SER A 54 2.03 -17.57 0.86
CA SER A 54 0.72 -18.06 0.37
C SER A 54 0.35 -17.43 -0.96
N LEU A 55 0.55 -16.12 -1.10
CA LEU A 55 0.28 -15.42 -2.35
C LEU A 55 1.18 -15.93 -3.48
N ALA A 56 2.49 -16.04 -3.26
CA ALA A 56 3.42 -16.56 -4.26
C ALA A 56 3.03 -17.99 -4.68
N THR A 57 2.73 -18.87 -3.73
CA THR A 57 2.32 -20.27 -3.98
C THR A 57 1.01 -20.35 -4.77
N TRP A 58 0.04 -19.49 -4.43
CA TRP A 58 -1.22 -19.45 -5.14
C TRP A 58 -1.03 -18.98 -6.60
N PHE A 59 -0.26 -17.91 -6.81
CA PHE A 59 0.04 -17.39 -8.15
C PHE A 59 0.78 -18.43 -8.99
N GLU A 60 1.81 -19.06 -8.46
CA GLU A 60 2.55 -20.13 -9.14
C GLU A 60 1.63 -21.29 -9.59
N SER A 61 0.66 -21.64 -8.77
CA SER A 61 -0.22 -22.79 -9.02
C SER A 61 -1.42 -22.49 -9.92
N ASN A 62 -1.88 -21.22 -9.98
CA ASN A 62 -3.19 -20.90 -10.56
C ASN A 62 -3.12 -19.85 -11.69
N ILE A 63 -1.99 -19.12 -11.84
CA ILE A 63 -1.89 -18.08 -12.84
C ILE A 63 -1.15 -18.58 -14.09
N ASN A 64 -1.82 -18.47 -15.23
CA ASN A 64 -1.18 -18.55 -16.53
C ASN A 64 -0.84 -17.13 -17.00
N PRO A 65 0.46 -16.74 -17.09
CA PRO A 65 0.85 -15.39 -17.51
C PRO A 65 0.40 -15.00 -18.93
N ASP A 66 -0.04 -15.97 -19.72
CA ASP A 66 -0.53 -15.75 -21.07
C ASP A 66 -2.03 -15.44 -21.16
N GLU A 67 -2.76 -15.64 -20.09
CA GLU A 67 -4.17 -15.34 -19.99
C GLU A 67 -4.44 -13.97 -19.32
N PRO A 68 -5.61 -13.36 -19.57
CA PRO A 68 -6.01 -12.15 -18.86
C PRO A 68 -6.12 -12.38 -17.36
N PHE A 69 -5.55 -11.47 -16.57
CA PHE A 69 -5.69 -11.47 -15.11
C PHE A 69 -6.98 -10.75 -14.69
N THR A 70 -7.67 -11.28 -13.70
CA THR A 70 -8.96 -10.78 -13.23
C THR A 70 -8.97 -10.48 -11.73
N ASP A 71 -9.81 -9.54 -11.31
CA ASP A 71 -10.05 -9.26 -9.88
C ASP A 71 -10.52 -10.48 -9.10
N ASN A 72 -11.21 -11.42 -9.77
CA ASN A 72 -11.68 -12.63 -9.12
C ASN A 72 -10.50 -13.52 -8.73
N GLN A 73 -9.55 -13.70 -9.62
CA GLN A 73 -8.30 -14.43 -9.33
C GLN A 73 -7.52 -13.76 -8.19
N LEU A 74 -7.45 -12.43 -8.17
CA LEU A 74 -6.82 -11.72 -7.06
C LEU A 74 -7.54 -11.94 -5.73
N ARG A 75 -8.88 -11.90 -5.73
CA ARG A 75 -9.68 -12.18 -4.51
C ARG A 75 -9.51 -13.61 -4.04
N GLU A 76 -9.43 -14.59 -4.94
CA GLU A 76 -9.17 -15.99 -4.61
C GLU A 76 -7.78 -16.18 -4.00
N ALA A 77 -6.76 -15.51 -4.54
CA ALA A 77 -5.40 -15.51 -3.97
C ALA A 77 -5.37 -14.94 -2.54
N ILE A 78 -6.04 -13.83 -2.32
CA ILE A 78 -6.10 -13.19 -1.00
C ILE A 78 -6.91 -14.05 -0.02
N GLU A 79 -8.01 -14.65 -0.45
CA GLU A 79 -8.76 -15.57 0.38
C GLU A 79 -7.95 -16.80 0.75
N TYR A 80 -7.16 -17.35 -0.18
CA TYR A 80 -6.23 -18.43 0.11
C TYR A 80 -5.18 -18.01 1.16
N ALA A 81 -4.59 -16.83 1.04
CA ALA A 81 -3.65 -16.31 2.02
C ALA A 81 -4.29 -16.18 3.42
N TYR A 82 -5.53 -15.68 3.49
CA TYR A 82 -6.30 -15.66 4.73
C TYR A 82 -6.53 -17.06 5.33
N GLN A 83 -6.84 -18.06 4.50
CA GLN A 83 -7.05 -19.43 4.97
C GLN A 83 -5.76 -20.03 5.57
N GLN A 84 -4.61 -19.70 5.02
CA GLN A 84 -3.32 -20.10 5.60
C GLN A 84 -3.06 -19.34 6.92
N LEU A 85 -3.34 -18.07 6.97
CA LEU A 85 -3.19 -17.25 8.17
C LEU A 85 -4.11 -17.72 9.32
N ASP A 86 -5.31 -18.21 9.00
CA ASP A 86 -6.27 -18.75 9.98
C ASP A 86 -5.72 -19.96 10.77
N GLN A 87 -4.75 -20.69 10.23
CA GLN A 87 -4.14 -21.83 10.93
C GLN A 87 -3.38 -21.40 12.19
N TYR A 88 -3.01 -20.14 12.29
CA TYR A 88 -2.33 -19.55 13.44
C TYR A 88 -3.28 -18.78 14.39
N ALA A 89 -4.60 -18.87 14.16
CA ALA A 89 -5.58 -18.23 15.03
C ALA A 89 -5.61 -18.94 16.40
N ASP A 90 -5.19 -18.23 17.43
CA ASP A 90 -5.15 -18.73 18.81
C ASP A 90 -6.35 -18.28 19.66
N GLY A 91 -7.42 -17.81 19.02
CA GLY A 91 -8.61 -17.26 19.67
C GLY A 91 -8.47 -15.81 20.11
N ASN A 92 -7.30 -15.17 19.93
CA ASN A 92 -7.12 -13.74 20.13
C ASN A 92 -6.63 -13.07 18.84
N PRO A 93 -7.54 -12.77 17.91
CA PRO A 93 -7.19 -12.24 16.58
C PRO A 93 -6.48 -10.89 16.61
N LYS A 94 -6.54 -10.15 17.73
CA LYS A 94 -5.88 -8.86 17.88
C LYS A 94 -4.35 -8.94 18.12
N GLN A 95 -3.80 -10.13 18.24
CA GLN A 95 -2.37 -10.31 18.56
C GLN A 95 -1.50 -10.64 17.36
N MET A 96 -2.08 -10.83 16.17
CA MET A 96 -1.37 -11.19 14.95
C MET A 96 -2.04 -10.52 13.75
N GLY A 97 -1.26 -9.97 12.85
CA GLY A 97 -1.75 -9.43 11.60
C GLY A 97 -0.61 -8.97 10.72
N THR A 98 -0.94 -8.53 9.52
CA THR A 98 0.03 -7.94 8.60
C THR A 98 -0.64 -6.99 7.63
N THR A 99 0.10 -5.99 7.16
CA THR A 99 -0.27 -5.23 5.98
C THR A 99 -0.19 -6.10 4.73
N LEU A 100 -0.67 -5.60 3.63
CA LEU A 100 -0.51 -6.19 2.31
C LEU A 100 -0.24 -5.10 1.30
N THR A 101 0.87 -5.19 0.60
CA THR A 101 1.07 -4.54 -0.69
C THR A 101 1.40 -5.62 -1.71
N LEU A 102 0.65 -5.64 -2.81
CA LEU A 102 0.81 -6.58 -3.91
C LEU A 102 0.80 -5.84 -5.23
N LEU A 103 1.71 -6.19 -6.11
CA LEU A 103 1.78 -5.69 -7.47
C LEU A 103 1.96 -6.87 -8.42
N TYR A 104 1.01 -7.03 -9.36
CA TYR A 104 1.09 -8.04 -10.41
C TYR A 104 1.12 -7.41 -11.79
N ILE A 105 2.19 -7.73 -12.54
CA ILE A 105 2.44 -7.26 -13.90
C ILE A 105 1.89 -8.26 -14.89
N HIS A 106 0.96 -7.84 -15.73
CA HIS A 106 0.31 -8.68 -16.74
C HIS A 106 0.20 -7.96 -18.09
N LYS A 107 -0.32 -8.65 -19.10
CA LYS A 107 -0.38 -8.13 -20.48
C LYS A 107 -1.18 -6.83 -20.64
N GLN A 108 -2.15 -6.57 -19.76
CA GLN A 108 -3.00 -5.38 -19.79
C GLN A 108 -2.44 -4.21 -18.95
N GLY A 109 -1.41 -4.45 -18.13
CA GLY A 109 -0.87 -3.42 -17.25
C GLY A 109 -0.38 -3.97 -15.93
N VAL A 110 -0.60 -3.22 -14.89
CA VAL A 110 -0.30 -3.58 -13.50
C VAL A 110 -1.58 -3.56 -12.70
N THR A 111 -1.84 -4.65 -11.99
CA THR A 111 -2.84 -4.67 -10.92
C THR A 111 -2.12 -4.52 -9.59
N ALA A 112 -2.50 -3.52 -8.82
CA ALA A 112 -2.00 -3.30 -7.47
C ALA A 112 -3.12 -3.47 -6.45
N ALA A 113 -2.79 -4.08 -5.31
CA ALA A 113 -3.70 -4.22 -4.19
C ALA A 113 -2.97 -3.88 -2.89
N HIS A 114 -3.65 -3.16 -1.98
CA HIS A 114 -3.05 -2.86 -0.69
C HIS A 114 -4.05 -2.87 0.46
N MET A 115 -3.50 -3.13 1.64
CA MET A 115 -4.19 -3.10 2.93
C MET A 115 -3.19 -2.72 4.01
N GLY A 116 -3.47 -1.69 4.78
CA GLY A 116 -2.54 -1.18 5.79
C GLY A 116 -1.96 0.19 5.41
N ASP A 117 -0.83 0.53 5.99
CA ASP A 117 -0.08 1.77 5.82
C ASP A 117 1.26 1.59 5.08
N SER A 118 1.61 0.36 4.73
CA SER A 118 2.62 0.11 3.68
C SER A 118 2.13 0.67 2.34
N ARG A 119 3.02 1.24 1.54
CA ARG A 119 2.62 2.03 0.37
C ARG A 119 3.08 1.46 -0.95
N ILE A 120 2.29 1.74 -1.99
CA ILE A 120 2.61 1.50 -3.40
C ILE A 120 2.63 2.85 -4.11
N TYR A 121 3.70 3.14 -4.82
CA TYR A 121 3.85 4.33 -5.65
C TYR A 121 4.02 3.95 -7.12
N HIS A 122 3.42 4.74 -8.01
CA HIS A 122 3.77 4.81 -9.42
C HIS A 122 4.42 6.16 -9.67
N ILE A 123 5.68 6.16 -10.05
CA ILE A 123 6.49 7.37 -10.23
C ILE A 123 6.97 7.42 -11.68
N ARG A 124 6.74 8.55 -12.34
CA ARG A 124 7.28 8.84 -13.66
C ARG A 124 8.36 9.92 -13.53
N PRO A 125 9.63 9.63 -13.87
CA PRO A 125 10.66 10.66 -13.88
C PRO A 125 10.18 11.91 -14.62
N LYS A 126 10.44 13.10 -14.06
CA LYS A 126 10.01 14.42 -14.55
C LYS A 126 8.52 14.75 -14.38
N ALA A 127 7.65 13.77 -14.12
CA ALA A 127 6.23 14.02 -13.81
C ALA A 127 5.91 13.86 -12.32
N GLY A 128 6.77 13.17 -11.56
CA GLY A 128 6.57 12.94 -10.13
C GLY A 128 5.71 11.71 -9.83
N VAL A 129 5.02 11.74 -8.70
CA VAL A 129 4.11 10.67 -8.26
C VAL A 129 2.83 10.73 -9.09
N LEU A 130 2.57 9.69 -9.87
CA LEU A 130 1.32 9.52 -10.62
C LEU A 130 0.25 8.81 -9.81
N TYR A 131 0.66 7.94 -8.90
CA TYR A 131 -0.21 7.24 -7.97
C TYR A 131 0.54 6.95 -6.67
N GLN A 132 -0.17 7.06 -5.57
CA GLN A 132 0.24 6.60 -4.25
C GLN A 132 -0.96 5.94 -3.58
N SER A 133 -0.77 4.75 -3.00
CA SER A 133 -1.80 4.09 -2.22
C SER A 133 -2.14 4.91 -0.96
N ARG A 134 -3.41 4.82 -0.56
CA ARG A 134 -3.91 5.51 0.62
C ARG A 134 -3.66 4.69 1.88
N ASP A 135 -3.01 5.28 2.89
CA ASP A 135 -2.83 4.59 4.17
C ASP A 135 -4.17 4.27 4.84
N HIS A 136 -4.32 3.05 5.30
CA HIS A 136 -5.41 2.65 6.16
C HIS A 136 -4.96 2.81 7.63
N SER A 137 -4.89 4.06 8.07
CA SER A 137 -4.45 4.43 9.41
C SER A 137 -5.44 5.37 10.08
N LEU A 138 -5.48 5.35 11.41
CA LEU A 138 -6.35 6.22 12.20
C LEU A 138 -6.10 7.70 11.87
N VAL A 139 -4.84 8.11 11.75
CA VAL A 139 -4.50 9.51 11.48
C VAL A 139 -4.98 9.95 10.09
N TYR A 140 -4.91 9.06 9.11
CA TYR A 140 -5.43 9.36 7.79
C TYR A 140 -6.96 9.48 7.79
N ASP A 141 -7.64 8.61 8.53
CA ASP A 141 -9.11 8.67 8.67
C ASP A 141 -9.54 9.95 9.41
N LEU A 142 -8.81 10.38 10.43
CA LEU A 142 -9.03 11.66 11.14
C LEU A 142 -8.78 12.87 10.23
N PHE A 143 -7.73 12.82 9.43
CA PHE A 143 -7.44 13.87 8.44
C PHE A 143 -8.58 13.97 7.41
N GLN A 144 -9.04 12.86 6.86
CA GLN A 144 -10.17 12.83 5.92
C GLN A 144 -11.49 13.30 6.54
N ALA A 145 -11.67 13.11 7.83
CA ALA A 145 -12.82 13.63 8.58
C ALA A 145 -12.69 15.14 8.91
N GLY A 146 -11.53 15.75 8.61
CA GLY A 146 -11.23 17.14 8.94
C GLY A 146 -11.02 17.40 10.43
N GLU A 147 -10.75 16.35 11.22
CA GLU A 147 -10.50 16.48 12.68
C GLU A 147 -9.05 16.90 12.99
N ILE A 148 -8.11 16.59 12.09
CA ILE A 148 -6.70 17.00 12.18
C ILE A 148 -6.22 17.50 10.81
N THR A 149 -5.15 18.32 10.80
CA THR A 149 -4.49 18.73 9.55
C THR A 149 -3.48 17.67 9.09
N TYR A 150 -3.01 17.79 7.85
CA TYR A 150 -1.98 16.91 7.31
C TYR A 150 -0.69 16.94 8.16
N GLU A 151 -0.28 18.14 8.59
CA GLU A 151 0.93 18.32 9.41
C GLU A 151 0.78 17.66 10.79
N GLN A 152 -0.44 17.65 11.34
CA GLN A 152 -0.73 17.02 12.64
C GLN A 152 -0.65 15.50 12.59
N MET A 153 -0.80 14.87 11.41
CA MET A 153 -0.70 13.40 11.28
C MET A 153 0.65 12.88 11.80
N ALA A 154 1.75 13.54 11.44
CA ALA A 154 3.10 13.10 11.79
C ALA A 154 3.39 13.10 13.31
N THR A 155 2.72 13.99 14.06
CA THR A 155 2.92 14.16 15.50
C THR A 155 1.76 13.62 16.34
N TYR A 156 0.76 13.02 15.73
CA TYR A 156 -0.40 12.50 16.46
C TYR A 156 -0.01 11.33 17.37
N PRO A 157 -0.48 11.27 18.62
CA PRO A 157 -0.05 10.23 19.58
C PRO A 157 -0.35 8.79 19.13
N GLN A 158 -1.34 8.61 18.30
CA GLN A 158 -1.80 7.30 17.81
C GLN A 158 -1.54 7.13 16.30
N LYS A 159 -0.48 7.74 15.78
CA LYS A 159 -0.15 7.72 14.34
C LYS A 159 0.09 6.32 13.78
N ASN A 160 0.53 5.38 14.60
CA ASN A 160 0.86 4.01 14.20
C ASN A 160 -0.35 3.05 14.31
N ILE A 161 -1.59 3.54 14.47
CA ILE A 161 -2.76 2.67 14.49
C ILE A 161 -3.22 2.38 13.07
N VAL A 162 -3.00 1.15 12.62
CA VAL A 162 -3.51 0.61 11.37
C VAL A 162 -4.99 0.26 11.52
N THR A 163 -5.84 0.75 10.61
CA THR A 163 -7.30 0.54 10.65
C THR A 163 -7.77 -0.59 9.74
N ARG A 164 -6.91 -1.08 8.85
CA ARG A 164 -7.20 -2.21 7.98
C ARG A 164 -5.94 -3.06 7.77
N ALA A 165 -6.03 -4.35 8.11
CA ALA A 165 -4.94 -5.31 7.99
C ALA A 165 -5.48 -6.72 7.71
N MET A 166 -4.61 -7.62 7.27
CA MET A 166 -4.91 -9.05 7.24
C MET A 166 -4.74 -9.64 8.63
N ILE A 167 -5.86 -10.03 9.24
CA ILE A 167 -5.93 -10.59 10.59
C ILE A 167 -6.59 -11.96 10.51
N PRO A 168 -6.09 -13.01 11.20
CA PRO A 168 -6.72 -14.33 11.19
C PRO A 168 -8.15 -14.31 11.76
N GLY A 169 -8.99 -15.23 11.29
CA GLY A 169 -10.37 -15.40 11.71
C GLY A 169 -11.38 -14.95 10.64
N LYS A 170 -12.39 -15.79 10.41
CA LYS A 170 -13.36 -15.59 9.31
C LYS A 170 -14.14 -14.29 9.43
N ASP A 171 -14.41 -13.84 10.65
CA ASP A 171 -15.16 -12.59 10.92
C ASP A 171 -14.30 -11.33 10.71
N ASN A 172 -12.98 -11.49 10.52
CA ASN A 172 -12.03 -10.40 10.37
C ASN A 172 -11.63 -10.14 8.89
N ARG A 173 -12.30 -10.77 7.94
CA ARG A 173 -12.01 -10.62 6.51
C ARG A 173 -12.21 -9.18 6.06
N MET A 174 -11.13 -8.52 5.71
CA MET A 174 -11.14 -7.19 5.09
C MET A 174 -10.81 -7.29 3.62
N ARG A 175 -11.29 -6.34 2.82
CA ARG A 175 -10.99 -6.27 1.40
C ARG A 175 -9.86 -5.27 1.16
N PRO A 176 -8.89 -5.60 0.30
CA PRO A 176 -7.90 -4.64 -0.14
C PRO A 176 -8.55 -3.58 -1.04
N ASP A 177 -7.90 -2.44 -1.12
CA ASP A 177 -8.11 -1.52 -2.22
C ASP A 177 -7.35 -2.05 -3.44
N ILE A 178 -8.03 -2.12 -4.59
CA ILE A 178 -7.49 -2.65 -5.84
C ILE A 178 -7.51 -1.56 -6.89
N ILE A 179 -6.43 -1.43 -7.63
CA ILE A 179 -6.33 -0.51 -8.75
C ILE A 179 -5.65 -1.18 -9.94
N HIS A 180 -6.03 -0.73 -11.13
CA HIS A 180 -5.45 -1.16 -12.41
C HIS A 180 -4.76 0.02 -13.08
N ILE A 181 -3.46 -0.12 -13.33
CA ILE A 181 -2.64 0.91 -13.97
C ILE A 181 -2.29 0.41 -15.36
N THR A 182 -2.78 1.11 -16.38
CA THR A 182 -2.59 0.75 -17.79
C THR A 182 -1.70 1.73 -18.55
N ASP A 183 -1.53 2.98 -18.04
CA ASP A 183 -0.62 3.96 -18.62
C ASP A 183 0.76 3.82 -17.97
N ILE A 184 1.55 2.90 -18.51
CA ILE A 184 2.91 2.63 -18.06
C ILE A 184 3.85 2.96 -19.21
N GLN A 185 4.92 3.71 -18.91
CA GLN A 185 5.92 4.12 -19.88
C GLN A 185 7.30 3.59 -19.50
N SER A 186 8.18 3.47 -20.49
CA SER A 186 9.58 3.15 -20.25
C SER A 186 10.20 4.21 -19.31
N GLY A 187 10.92 3.74 -18.30
CA GLY A 187 11.49 4.58 -17.26
C GLY A 187 10.57 4.84 -16.06
N ASP A 188 9.29 4.45 -16.11
CA ASP A 188 8.42 4.51 -14.93
C ASP A 188 8.93 3.59 -13.83
N PHE A 189 8.76 4.00 -12.58
CA PHE A 189 9.02 3.19 -11.41
C PHE A 189 7.73 2.80 -10.69
N PHE A 190 7.66 1.55 -10.24
CA PHE A 190 6.83 1.20 -9.11
C PHE A 190 7.73 1.01 -7.89
N TYR A 191 7.38 1.68 -6.81
CA TYR A 191 8.04 1.57 -5.52
C TYR A 191 7.03 1.09 -4.50
N MET A 192 7.35 0.01 -3.81
CA MET A 192 6.53 -0.55 -2.73
C MET A 192 7.37 -0.51 -1.47
N CYS A 193 6.80 -0.08 -0.35
CA CYS A 193 7.56 0.00 0.89
C CYS A 193 6.69 -0.19 2.13
N SER A 194 7.31 -0.71 3.22
CA SER A 194 6.76 -0.60 4.57
C SER A 194 6.87 0.84 5.09
N ASP A 195 6.17 1.15 6.15
CA ASP A 195 6.16 2.47 6.79
C ASP A 195 7.53 2.87 7.31
N GLY A 196 8.35 1.90 7.76
CA GLY A 196 9.71 2.14 8.20
C GLY A 196 10.60 2.81 7.15
N MET A 197 10.39 2.61 5.86
CA MET A 197 11.10 3.35 4.80
C MET A 197 10.78 4.86 4.81
N LEU A 198 9.67 5.25 5.41
CA LEU A 198 9.12 6.61 5.37
C LEU A 198 9.39 7.42 6.65
N GLU A 199 10.04 6.84 7.67
CA GLU A 199 10.32 7.53 8.93
C GLU A 199 11.12 8.80 8.76
N GLN A 200 12.12 8.80 7.87
CA GLN A 200 13.04 9.91 7.64
C GLN A 200 12.97 10.45 6.21
N MET A 201 12.18 9.82 5.33
CA MET A 201 12.14 10.12 3.91
C MET A 201 10.81 10.73 3.51
N SER A 202 10.85 11.91 2.88
CA SER A 202 9.70 12.54 2.27
C SER A 202 9.43 11.98 0.85
N ASN A 203 8.19 12.17 0.37
CA ASN A 203 7.86 11.84 -1.02
C ASN A 203 8.75 12.58 -2.03
N ASP A 204 9.09 13.84 -1.76
CA ASP A 204 9.93 14.65 -2.66
C ASP A 204 11.35 14.11 -2.74
N GLU A 205 11.92 13.65 -1.63
CA GLU A 205 13.24 13.01 -1.60
C GLU A 205 13.21 11.67 -2.34
N LEU A 206 12.21 10.83 -2.11
CA LEU A 206 12.00 9.57 -2.82
C LEU A 206 11.95 9.81 -4.34
N VAL A 207 11.11 10.74 -4.78
CA VAL A 207 10.98 11.10 -6.20
C VAL A 207 12.30 11.63 -6.76
N SER A 208 13.01 12.47 -6.01
CA SER A 208 14.31 13.02 -6.42
C SER A 208 15.34 11.91 -6.64
N ILE A 209 15.42 10.94 -5.72
CA ILE A 209 16.35 9.81 -5.84
C ILE A 209 15.99 8.95 -7.06
N LEU A 210 14.72 8.51 -7.17
CA LEU A 210 14.29 7.61 -8.26
C LEU A 210 14.34 8.29 -9.64
N SER A 211 14.15 9.60 -9.71
CA SER A 211 14.19 10.36 -10.97
C SER A 211 15.59 10.84 -11.37
N SER A 212 16.61 10.60 -10.56
CA SER A 212 17.98 11.00 -10.84
C SER A 212 18.59 10.17 -12.00
N ASP A 213 19.66 10.67 -12.58
CA ASP A 213 20.42 9.99 -13.63
C ASP A 213 21.39 8.89 -13.10
N MET A 214 21.33 8.59 -11.80
CA MET A 214 22.09 7.52 -11.18
C MET A 214 21.66 6.14 -11.70
N SER A 215 22.56 5.17 -11.65
CA SER A 215 22.20 3.76 -11.87
C SER A 215 21.21 3.28 -10.80
N ASP A 216 20.45 2.24 -11.09
CA ASP A 216 19.44 1.71 -10.16
C ASP A 216 20.09 1.24 -8.86
N GLU A 217 21.27 0.66 -8.91
CA GLU A 217 22.02 0.27 -7.71
C GLU A 217 22.48 1.48 -6.89
N GLU A 218 22.90 2.58 -7.52
CA GLU A 218 23.24 3.82 -6.80
C GLU A 218 21.98 4.43 -6.14
N LYS A 219 20.82 4.40 -6.82
CA LYS A 219 19.52 4.80 -6.23
C LYS A 219 19.20 3.96 -5.01
N ARG A 220 19.34 2.62 -5.11
CA ARG A 220 19.11 1.71 -3.99
C ARG A 220 20.05 2.04 -2.82
N GLN A 221 21.32 2.27 -3.07
CA GLN A 221 22.28 2.64 -2.03
C GLN A 221 21.96 4.00 -1.39
N GLN A 222 21.47 4.96 -2.15
CA GLN A 222 21.01 6.22 -1.60
C GLN A 222 19.78 6.05 -0.69
N LEU A 223 18.80 5.22 -1.09
CA LEU A 223 17.64 4.90 -0.25
C LEU A 223 18.07 4.22 1.05
N ILE A 224 18.97 3.24 1.00
CA ILE A 224 19.53 2.58 2.21
C ILE A 224 20.23 3.60 3.10
N SER A 225 21.03 4.49 2.50
CA SER A 225 21.75 5.51 3.29
C SER A 225 20.82 6.50 3.97
N ALA A 226 19.71 6.85 3.33
CA ALA A 226 18.70 7.75 3.88
C ALA A 226 17.90 7.09 5.04
N THR A 227 17.82 5.76 5.08
CA THR A 227 17.06 4.99 6.08
C THR A 227 17.92 4.38 7.18
N ILE A 228 19.23 4.58 7.17
CA ILE A 228 20.18 3.94 8.10
C ILE A 228 19.91 4.23 9.59
N GLN A 229 19.22 5.32 9.91
CA GLN A 229 18.84 5.72 11.26
C GLN A 229 17.40 5.34 11.63
N ASN A 230 16.68 4.66 10.72
CA ASN A 230 15.29 4.29 10.95
C ASN A 230 15.20 3.25 12.09
N GLN A 231 14.18 3.41 12.90
CA GLN A 231 13.99 2.58 14.09
C GLN A 231 13.29 1.26 13.72
N ASP A 232 12.36 1.32 12.81
CA ASP A 232 11.56 0.17 12.40
C ASP A 232 12.24 -0.70 11.35
N ASN A 233 11.71 -1.92 11.17
CA ASN A 233 11.97 -2.71 9.99
C ASN A 233 11.63 -1.88 8.75
N HIS A 234 12.48 -1.88 7.75
CA HIS A 234 12.25 -1.10 6.54
C HIS A 234 12.58 -1.89 5.29
N SER A 235 11.54 -2.11 4.52
CA SER A 235 11.61 -2.94 3.32
C SER A 235 11.02 -2.22 2.12
N ALA A 236 11.58 -2.48 0.95
CA ALA A 236 11.08 -1.92 -0.30
C ALA A 236 11.35 -2.83 -1.50
N TRP A 237 10.48 -2.73 -2.51
CA TRP A 237 10.72 -3.11 -3.88
C TRP A 237 10.90 -1.86 -4.75
N ILE A 238 11.92 -1.88 -5.62
CA ILE A 238 12.21 -0.84 -6.61
C ILE A 238 12.13 -1.51 -7.98
N LEU A 239 11.10 -1.18 -8.76
CA LEU A 239 10.77 -1.83 -10.02
C LEU A 239 10.76 -0.78 -11.12
N GLN A 240 11.74 -0.81 -12.03
CA GLN A 240 11.80 0.10 -13.16
C GLN A 240 11.38 -0.61 -14.45
N PHE A 241 10.49 0.03 -15.21
CA PHE A 241 10.06 -0.47 -16.51
C PHE A 241 11.05 -0.11 -17.61
N ASN A 242 11.54 -1.14 -18.29
CA ASN A 242 12.42 -0.98 -19.46
C ASN A 242 11.57 -0.67 -20.72
N ASP A 243 10.45 -1.39 -20.88
CA ASP A 243 9.53 -1.18 -22.00
C ASP A 243 8.12 -0.92 -21.48
N GLY A 244 7.55 0.21 -21.85
CA GLY A 244 6.20 0.60 -21.45
C GLY A 244 5.13 -0.11 -22.28
N ILE A 245 3.92 -0.19 -21.75
CA ILE A 245 2.74 -0.62 -22.51
C ILE A 245 2.38 0.52 -23.48
N LYS A 246 2.72 0.39 -24.75
CA LYS A 246 2.26 1.34 -25.77
C LYS A 246 0.76 1.17 -25.96
N LYS A 247 0.02 2.25 -25.78
CA LYS A 247 -1.41 2.33 -26.09
C LYS A 247 -1.63 2.14 -27.61
N GLU A 248 -1.85 0.93 -28.07
CA GLU A 248 -2.52 0.68 -29.33
C GLU A 248 -3.91 0.12 -29.02
N GLY A 249 -4.94 0.95 -29.15
CA GLY A 249 -6.33 0.52 -29.29
C GLY A 249 -7.13 0.21 -28.03
N TYR A 250 -6.65 0.55 -26.83
CA TYR A 250 -7.47 0.47 -25.63
C TYR A 250 -8.10 1.83 -25.31
N GLU A 251 -9.40 1.96 -25.53
CA GLU A 251 -10.20 3.03 -24.95
C GLU A 251 -10.08 2.95 -23.43
N GLN A 252 -9.75 4.07 -22.85
CA GLN A 252 -9.62 4.28 -21.42
C GLN A 252 -10.93 3.94 -20.71
N PHE A 253 -11.07 2.74 -20.14
CA PHE A 253 -11.90 2.56 -18.97
C PHE A 253 -11.16 3.16 -17.77
N VAL A 254 -10.88 4.44 -17.86
CA VAL A 254 -10.58 5.22 -16.67
C VAL A 254 -11.93 5.30 -15.94
N ASN A 255 -12.00 4.64 -14.81
CA ASN A 255 -13.11 4.84 -13.90
C ASN A 255 -13.04 6.32 -13.47
N GLU A 256 -13.81 7.19 -14.13
CA GLU A 256 -13.85 8.66 -13.92
C GLU A 256 -14.06 8.97 -12.43
N GLU A 257 -14.72 8.06 -11.71
CA GLU A 257 -14.95 8.14 -10.27
C GLU A 257 -13.64 8.01 -9.45
N LEU A 258 -12.67 7.20 -9.89
CA LEU A 258 -11.36 7.08 -9.24
C LEU A 258 -10.45 8.27 -9.56
N THR A 259 -10.45 8.72 -10.81
CA THR A 259 -9.69 9.90 -11.23
C THR A 259 -10.22 11.18 -10.59
N SER A 260 -11.56 11.31 -10.45
CA SER A 260 -12.16 12.46 -9.76
C SER A 260 -11.85 12.44 -8.25
N ARG A 261 -11.80 11.25 -7.62
CA ARG A 261 -11.39 11.11 -6.22
C ARG A 261 -9.91 11.41 -6.02
N TYR A 262 -9.07 11.00 -6.95
CA TYR A 262 -7.62 11.26 -6.90
C TYR A 262 -7.30 12.74 -7.09
N ASN A 263 -7.94 13.38 -8.06
CA ASN A 263 -7.81 14.82 -8.28
C ASN A 263 -8.40 15.65 -7.14
N ALA A 264 -9.48 15.18 -6.50
CA ALA A 264 -10.05 15.83 -5.32
C ALA A 264 -9.06 15.83 -4.13
N ILE A 265 -8.30 14.76 -3.93
CA ILE A 265 -7.32 14.66 -2.83
C ILE A 265 -6.13 15.63 -3.04
N ASN A 266 -5.67 15.79 -4.27
CA ASN A 266 -4.56 16.70 -4.60
C ASN A 266 -4.99 18.16 -4.81
N PHE A 267 -6.31 18.43 -4.97
CA PHE A 267 -6.86 19.78 -5.23
C PHE A 267 -7.51 20.44 -4.01
N ILE A 268 -7.69 19.74 -2.91
CA ILE A 268 -8.35 20.28 -1.70
C ILE A 268 -7.67 21.59 -1.16
N PRO A 269 -6.34 21.77 -1.19
CA PRO A 269 -5.75 23.02 -0.74
C PRO A 269 -6.07 24.23 -1.63
N GLN A 270 -6.40 24.04 -2.91
CA GLN A 270 -6.69 25.14 -3.83
C GLN A 270 -8.18 25.49 -3.95
N ILE A 271 -9.08 24.52 -3.73
CA ILE A 271 -10.54 24.75 -3.87
C ILE A 271 -11.17 25.38 -2.64
N MET A 272 -10.58 25.24 -1.45
CA MET A 272 -11.08 25.94 -0.25
C MET A 272 -10.88 27.46 -0.28
N ALA A 273 -10.18 27.99 -1.29
CA ALA A 273 -9.95 29.43 -1.44
C ALA A 273 -10.95 30.14 -2.38
N GLU A 274 -11.78 29.43 -3.16
CA GLU A 274 -12.52 30.10 -4.25
C GLU A 274 -14.02 29.78 -4.43
N ASN A 275 -14.69 28.94 -3.62
CA ASN A 275 -16.12 28.71 -3.83
C ASN A 275 -16.93 28.47 -2.54
N GLU A 276 -17.56 29.52 -2.07
CA GLU A 276 -18.70 29.50 -1.15
C GLU A 276 -20.04 29.27 -1.89
N ASN A 277 -20.24 28.21 -2.65
CA ASN A 277 -21.60 27.82 -3.12
C ASN A 277 -21.51 26.67 -4.14
N ALA A 278 -21.77 25.46 -3.69
CA ALA A 278 -22.58 24.42 -4.35
C ALA A 278 -22.36 23.02 -3.74
N ASP A 279 -23.45 22.37 -3.37
CA ASP A 279 -23.60 20.95 -3.00
C ASP A 279 -23.18 20.48 -1.60
N ASP A 280 -23.50 21.25 -0.58
CA ASP A 280 -23.31 20.90 0.83
C ASP A 280 -24.03 19.60 1.30
N VAL A 281 -25.04 19.14 0.60
CA VAL A 281 -25.91 18.04 1.08
C VAL A 281 -25.25 16.65 0.99
N VAL A 282 -24.40 16.40 0.01
CA VAL A 282 -23.74 15.10 -0.18
C VAL A 282 -22.52 14.97 0.72
N ILE A 283 -21.80 16.07 0.92
CA ILE A 283 -20.63 16.13 1.82
C ILE A 283 -21.07 15.97 3.27
N ILE A 284 -22.15 16.63 3.69
CA ILE A 284 -22.70 16.53 5.05
C ILE A 284 -23.12 15.11 5.40
N LYS A 285 -23.80 14.38 4.51
CA LYS A 285 -24.21 12.98 4.76
C LYS A 285 -23.02 12.02 4.86
N ARG A 286 -21.90 12.29 4.18
CA ARG A 286 -20.66 11.50 4.32
C ARG A 286 -19.92 11.82 5.61
N VAL A 287 -19.84 13.08 5.99
CA VAL A 287 -19.25 13.53 7.26
C VAL A 287 -20.03 12.96 8.45
N GLU A 288 -21.37 12.94 8.42
CA GLU A 288 -22.17 12.33 9.49
C GLU A 288 -21.96 10.82 9.61
N LYS A 289 -21.84 10.08 8.49
CA LYS A 289 -21.52 8.64 8.54
C LYS A 289 -20.12 8.38 9.10
N SER A 290 -19.14 9.20 8.73
CA SER A 290 -17.77 9.10 9.24
C SER A 290 -17.71 9.45 10.73
N ARG A 291 -18.42 10.49 11.18
CA ARG A 291 -18.52 10.85 12.60
C ARG A 291 -19.17 9.74 13.45
N LEU A 292 -20.22 9.10 12.93
CA LEU A 292 -20.88 7.98 13.64
C LEU A 292 -19.96 6.76 13.75
N LEU A 293 -19.18 6.47 12.71
CA LEU A 293 -18.16 5.40 12.72
C LEU A 293 -17.05 5.73 13.73
N LEU A 294 -16.57 6.96 13.74
CA LEU A 294 -15.54 7.43 14.66
C LEU A 294 -16.01 7.40 16.12
N GLN A 295 -17.27 7.77 16.38
CA GLN A 295 -17.86 7.69 17.71
C GLN A 295 -17.89 6.24 18.22
N ARG A 296 -18.29 5.29 17.37
CA ARG A 296 -18.26 3.86 17.69
C ARG A 296 -16.84 3.33 17.92
N MET A 297 -15.86 3.83 17.16
CA MET A 297 -14.45 3.48 17.36
C MET A 297 -13.91 4.06 18.67
N LYS A 298 -14.23 5.32 19.00
CA LYS A 298 -13.88 5.95 20.30
C LYS A 298 -14.49 5.19 21.49
N GLU A 299 -15.73 4.75 21.39
CA GLU A 299 -16.41 3.91 22.38
C GLU A 299 -15.73 2.53 22.50
N ALA A 300 -15.33 1.91 21.38
CA ALA A 300 -14.62 0.64 21.38
C ALA A 300 -13.20 0.77 22.01
N VAL A 301 -12.47 1.85 21.71
CA VAL A 301 -11.17 2.14 22.30
C VAL A 301 -11.31 2.51 23.79
N GLY A 302 -12.33 3.27 24.16
CA GLY A 302 -12.62 3.61 25.59
C GLY A 302 -12.92 2.39 26.44
N ILE A 303 -13.54 1.36 25.89
CA ILE A 303 -13.77 0.08 26.58
C ILE A 303 -12.47 -0.70 26.82
N ILE A 304 -11.46 -0.51 25.95
CA ILE A 304 -10.16 -1.18 26.04
C ILE A 304 -9.23 -0.49 27.07
N MET A 305 -9.35 0.83 27.24
CA MET A 305 -8.50 1.61 28.14
C MET A 305 -8.98 1.59 29.60
N ASN A 306 -10.20 1.14 29.87
CA ASN A 306 -10.80 1.07 31.24
C ASN A 306 -10.87 -0.37 31.79
N LYS A 307 -10.09 -1.27 31.26
CA LYS A 307 -9.83 -2.61 31.80
C LYS A 307 -8.31 -2.84 31.89
#